data_3e4fcdb6d6f6fd32f6a2dd5e30274fcf
#
_entry.id   3e4fcdb6d6f6fd32f6a2dd5e30274fcf
#
_cell.length_a   1.000
_cell.length_b   1.000
_cell.length_c   1.000
_cell.angle_alpha   90.00
_cell.angle_beta   90.00
_cell.angle_gamma   90.00
#
_symmetry.space_group_name_H-M   'P 1'
#
loop_
_entity.id
_entity.type
_entity.pdbx_description
1 polymer ?
#
loop_
_entity_poly.entity_id
_entity_poly.type
_entity_poly.pdbx_seq_one_letter_code
_entity_poly.pdbx_strand_id
1 'polypeptide(L)'
;MCWEMRPQLGTTRRAIWRSWPVLCSHHKLPTSPHSANKVAMATASLPPPEKRNKKKKKDTVIVISGPTGAGKSRLALEVARRLSGEIISADSVQVYRGLDIGSAKPSAAEMSLVPHHLIDILDTTEDYSAGSFFRDARRVTEDVLDRGSVPIVAGGTGLYLRWYMYGKPDVPQSSMDTTSAVYSELLSFRESGQWEEAVKLVARAGDPKALDLSVNNWNRLSRRLEIIRSSGSPPSAYALPYNSFHEQHDAEPTEATTDGKCEASKLDYDFFCIFLASPRIELYRAIDLRCEEMLVDTGGLLSEASWLLDIGLHPHINSATRAIGYKQAMEYLLYCRQNGGESTPQEFLQFLAKFQSTSRNFAKRQLTWFRNERIYQWVDASQPFEPVVQFICNVYHDRDARAVPESLEMKRESCIHKTQDLKTYRSVNRVFCGDDSCSHILDWIRRTQRK
;
A
#
# COMPACT_ATOMS: atom_id res chain seq x y z
N MET A 1 31.19 -52.55 -11.12
CA MET A 1 32.38 -51.70 -11.37
C MET A 1 32.04 -50.27 -10.96
N CYS A 2 32.73 -49.84 -9.92
CA CYS A 2 32.66 -48.53 -9.28
C CYS A 2 32.88 -47.34 -10.23
N TRP A 3 32.26 -46.21 -9.91
CA TRP A 3 32.99 -45.00 -9.54
C TRP A 3 32.04 -43.96 -8.94
N GLU A 4 32.22 -43.78 -7.61
CA GLU A 4 31.75 -42.63 -6.85
C GLU A 4 32.57 -41.39 -7.24
N MET A 5 31.94 -40.23 -7.30
CA MET A 5 32.59 -38.95 -7.02
C MET A 5 31.64 -37.98 -6.29
N ARG A 6 31.93 -37.77 -5.02
CA ARG A 6 31.44 -36.60 -4.24
C ARG A 6 32.28 -35.39 -4.60
N PRO A 7 31.72 -34.18 -4.61
CA PRO A 7 32.50 -32.98 -4.38
C PRO A 7 32.40 -32.51 -2.93
N GLN A 8 33.54 -32.09 -2.44
CA GLN A 8 33.82 -31.64 -1.09
C GLN A 8 33.26 -30.24 -0.79
N LEU A 9 32.93 -30.04 0.48
CA LEU A 9 32.66 -28.79 1.17
C LEU A 9 33.90 -27.85 1.10
N GLY A 10 33.71 -26.63 0.62
CA GLY A 10 34.69 -25.54 0.62
C GLY A 10 34.26 -24.40 1.55
N THR A 11 34.81 -24.42 2.74
CA THR A 11 35.28 -23.34 3.63
C THR A 11 34.67 -21.93 3.54
N THR A 12 34.03 -21.57 4.64
CA THR A 12 33.76 -20.24 5.20
C THR A 12 34.87 -19.22 5.00
N ARG A 13 34.55 -18.05 4.44
CA ARG A 13 35.35 -16.84 4.60
C ARG A 13 34.60 -15.83 5.49
N ARG A 14 35.13 -15.68 6.72
CA ARG A 14 34.84 -14.55 7.61
C ARG A 14 35.40 -13.28 6.99
N ALA A 15 34.59 -12.25 6.78
CA ALA A 15 35.02 -10.90 6.48
C ALA A 15 35.37 -10.18 7.78
N ILE A 16 36.62 -9.77 7.87
CA ILE A 16 37.22 -9.02 8.97
C ILE A 16 36.92 -7.54 8.76
N TRP A 17 36.21 -6.93 9.70
CA TRP A 17 36.05 -5.48 9.81
C TRP A 17 37.37 -4.85 10.26
N ARG A 18 37.97 -4.02 9.41
CA ARG A 18 39.06 -3.14 9.81
C ARG A 18 38.52 -1.78 10.18
N SER A 19 38.65 -1.44 11.44
CA SER A 19 38.48 -0.11 12.02
C SER A 19 39.62 0.83 11.54
N TRP A 20 39.22 2.02 11.10
CA TRP A 20 40.18 3.11 10.84
C TRP A 20 40.20 4.05 12.03
N PRO A 21 41.39 4.57 12.42
CA PRO A 21 41.56 5.46 13.57
C PRO A 21 41.23 6.91 13.21
N VAL A 22 40.55 7.56 14.16
CA VAL A 22 40.32 9.00 14.20
C VAL A 22 41.63 9.72 14.52
N LEU A 23 42.09 10.60 13.63
CA LEU A 23 43.18 11.55 13.90
C LEU A 23 42.57 12.91 14.29
N CYS A 24 42.59 13.20 15.58
CA CYS A 24 42.44 14.55 16.10
C CYS A 24 43.72 15.36 15.86
N SER A 25 43.63 16.46 15.13
CA SER A 25 44.65 17.48 15.11
C SER A 25 44.15 18.79 15.73
N HIS A 26 44.66 19.09 16.92
CA HIS A 26 44.54 20.38 17.58
C HIS A 26 45.34 21.45 16.84
N HIS A 27 44.72 22.55 16.43
CA HIS A 27 45.45 23.77 16.18
C HIS A 27 45.02 24.86 17.16
N LYS A 28 46.04 25.34 17.93
CA LYS A 28 45.98 26.45 18.89
C LYS A 28 45.93 27.79 18.16
N LEU A 29 45.09 28.69 18.68
CA LEU A 29 45.08 30.12 18.40
C LEU A 29 46.26 30.84 19.04
N PRO A 30 46.78 31.91 18.46
CA PRO A 30 47.62 32.88 19.18
C PRO A 30 46.76 34.08 19.63
N THR A 31 46.95 34.40 20.88
CA THR A 31 46.48 35.64 21.56
C THR A 31 47.51 36.78 21.34
N SER A 32 47.01 37.99 21.15
CA SER A 32 47.68 39.18 21.76
C SER A 32 46.80 40.46 21.59
N PRO A 33 47.03 41.47 22.46
CA PRO A 33 46.05 42.47 22.83
C PRO A 33 46.46 43.90 22.35
N HIS A 34 45.50 44.80 22.47
CA HIS A 34 45.59 46.27 22.64
C HIS A 34 44.41 46.92 21.91
N SER A 35 43.71 47.91 22.34
CA SER A 35 43.85 48.98 23.25
C SER A 35 42.50 49.69 23.28
N ALA A 36 42.13 50.21 24.44
CA ALA A 36 40.90 50.96 24.67
C ALA A 36 40.93 52.37 24.01
N ASN A 37 39.82 52.77 23.41
CA ASN A 37 39.43 54.18 23.34
C ASN A 37 37.92 54.30 23.50
N LYS A 38 37.54 54.98 24.60
CA LYS A 38 36.19 55.40 24.92
C LYS A 38 35.83 56.63 24.08
N VAL A 39 34.79 56.53 23.26
CA VAL A 39 34.05 57.71 22.81
C VAL A 39 32.60 57.42 23.12
N ALA A 40 32.03 58.18 24.06
CA ALA A 40 30.60 58.14 24.38
C ALA A 40 29.85 58.94 23.33
N MET A 41 28.93 58.30 22.63
CA MET A 41 27.90 58.96 21.85
C MET A 41 26.53 58.36 22.17
N ALA A 42 25.58 59.25 22.36
CA ALA A 42 24.21 59.03 22.82
C ALA A 42 23.49 57.96 21.99
N THR A 43 22.98 56.93 22.65
CA THR A 43 22.11 55.90 22.06
C THR A 43 20.68 56.35 22.02
N ALA A 44 20.17 56.70 20.82
CA ALA A 44 18.74 56.66 20.55
C ALA A 44 18.33 55.19 20.50
N SER A 45 17.43 54.77 21.40
CA SER A 45 16.89 53.41 21.49
C SER A 45 16.01 53.12 20.26
N LEU A 46 16.51 52.28 19.37
CA LEU A 46 15.72 51.61 18.35
C LEU A 46 14.81 50.58 19.04
N PRO A 47 13.53 50.45 18.61
CA PRO A 47 12.67 49.41 19.14
C PRO A 47 13.26 48.02 18.81
N PRO A 48 13.07 47.00 19.68
CA PRO A 48 13.58 45.65 19.44
C PRO A 48 12.99 45.07 18.17
N PRO A 49 13.76 44.33 17.37
CA PRO A 49 13.21 43.71 16.17
C PRO A 49 12.09 42.74 16.56
N GLU A 50 10.91 42.95 16.02
CA GLU A 50 9.81 42.01 16.10
C GLU A 50 10.35 40.62 15.69
N LYS A 51 10.35 39.69 16.63
CA LYS A 51 10.58 38.30 16.35
C LYS A 51 9.47 37.81 15.44
N ARG A 52 9.63 37.97 14.13
CA ARG A 52 8.85 37.22 13.14
C ARG A 52 9.07 35.73 13.42
N ASN A 53 8.13 35.11 14.11
CA ASN A 53 8.01 33.67 14.20
C ASN A 53 7.83 33.15 12.78
N LYS A 54 8.93 32.88 12.06
CA LYS A 54 8.90 32.11 10.83
C LYS A 54 8.42 30.72 11.25
N LYS A 55 7.14 30.40 11.04
CA LYS A 55 6.64 29.02 11.15
C LYS A 55 7.62 28.14 10.38
N LYS A 56 8.23 27.19 11.07
CA LYS A 56 9.16 26.23 10.44
C LYS A 56 8.41 25.58 9.27
N LYS A 57 8.97 25.64 8.08
CA LYS A 57 8.35 25.08 6.86
C LYS A 57 8.25 23.56 7.07
N LYS A 58 7.07 22.98 6.92
CA LYS A 58 6.88 21.53 7.05
C LYS A 58 7.64 20.79 5.96
N ASP A 59 8.16 19.60 6.29
CA ASP A 59 8.81 18.72 5.34
C ASP A 59 7.80 18.15 4.34
N THR A 60 8.20 18.06 3.07
CA THR A 60 7.31 17.59 2.00
C THR A 60 7.39 16.06 1.89
N VAL A 61 6.24 15.43 1.84
CA VAL A 61 6.07 14.00 1.56
C VAL A 61 5.25 13.85 0.27
N ILE A 62 5.79 13.12 -0.70
CA ILE A 62 5.08 12.82 -1.94
C ILE A 62 4.28 11.52 -1.76
N VAL A 63 2.99 11.54 -2.07
CA VAL A 63 2.12 10.36 -2.01
C VAL A 63 1.61 10.04 -3.42
N ILE A 64 2.01 8.88 -3.95
CA ILE A 64 1.61 8.40 -5.29
C ILE A 64 0.64 7.24 -5.12
N SER A 65 -0.63 7.48 -5.42
CA SER A 65 -1.68 6.46 -5.36
C SER A 65 -2.35 6.26 -6.72
N GLY A 66 -3.23 5.28 -6.79
CA GLY A 66 -3.99 4.92 -8.00
C GLY A 66 -4.45 3.47 -7.94
N PRO A 67 -5.35 3.03 -8.82
CA PRO A 67 -5.78 1.65 -8.89
C PRO A 67 -4.64 0.71 -9.29
N THR A 68 -4.83 -0.58 -9.04
CA THR A 68 -3.92 -1.60 -9.58
C THR A 68 -3.87 -1.48 -11.11
N GLY A 69 -2.68 -1.66 -11.69
CA GLY A 69 -2.47 -1.51 -13.15
C GLY A 69 -2.27 -0.07 -13.66
N ALA A 70 -2.32 0.96 -12.80
CA ALA A 70 -2.17 2.37 -13.22
C ALA A 70 -0.72 2.88 -13.36
N GLY A 71 0.31 2.04 -13.12
CA GLY A 71 1.70 2.44 -13.32
C GLY A 71 2.37 3.16 -12.14
N LYS A 72 1.78 3.11 -10.93
CA LYS A 72 2.31 3.76 -9.71
C LYS A 72 3.78 3.48 -9.41
N SER A 73 4.19 2.20 -9.43
CA SER A 73 5.55 1.77 -9.07
C SER A 73 6.58 2.36 -10.03
N ARG A 74 6.30 2.35 -11.34
CA ARG A 74 7.16 2.96 -12.34
C ARG A 74 7.30 4.48 -12.12
N LEU A 75 6.18 5.16 -11.81
CA LEU A 75 6.20 6.60 -11.54
C LEU A 75 6.98 6.92 -10.26
N ALA A 76 6.73 6.18 -9.17
CA ALA A 76 7.44 6.36 -7.91
C ALA A 76 8.95 6.15 -8.06
N LEU A 77 9.36 5.11 -8.79
CA LEU A 77 10.78 4.83 -9.05
C LEU A 77 11.47 5.99 -9.79
N GLU A 78 10.86 6.51 -10.86
CA GLU A 78 11.48 7.59 -11.64
C GLU A 78 11.51 8.92 -10.88
N VAL A 79 10.43 9.25 -10.14
CA VAL A 79 10.42 10.43 -9.25
C VAL A 79 11.48 10.31 -8.16
N ALA A 80 11.62 9.13 -7.54
CA ALA A 80 12.63 8.88 -6.51
C ALA A 80 14.06 9.05 -7.06
N ARG A 81 14.32 8.53 -8.25
CA ARG A 81 15.64 8.71 -8.91
C ARG A 81 15.99 10.18 -9.14
N ARG A 82 15.02 11.01 -9.57
CA ARG A 82 15.26 12.44 -9.87
C ARG A 82 15.38 13.30 -8.63
N LEU A 83 14.66 12.96 -7.58
CA LEU A 83 14.64 13.73 -6.35
C LEU A 83 15.56 13.21 -5.25
N SER A 84 16.40 12.20 -5.54
CA SER A 84 17.20 11.50 -4.51
C SER A 84 16.32 11.04 -3.36
N GLY A 85 15.16 10.46 -3.70
CA GLY A 85 14.15 10.03 -2.75
C GLY A 85 14.21 8.53 -2.45
N GLU A 86 13.43 8.11 -1.45
CA GLU A 86 13.28 6.72 -1.05
C GLU A 86 11.80 6.34 -1.06
N ILE A 87 11.48 5.13 -1.49
CA ILE A 87 10.10 4.67 -1.66
C ILE A 87 9.63 3.91 -0.42
N ILE A 88 8.45 4.29 0.09
CA ILE A 88 7.75 3.61 1.18
C ILE A 88 6.54 2.92 0.59
N SER A 89 6.54 1.59 0.55
CA SER A 89 5.44 0.81 -0.04
C SER A 89 4.19 0.84 0.85
N ALA A 90 3.08 1.37 0.33
CA ALA A 90 1.76 1.33 0.95
C ALA A 90 0.88 0.23 0.33
N ASP A 91 1.43 -0.98 0.22
CA ASP A 91 0.74 -2.17 -0.27
C ASP A 91 0.63 -3.22 0.84
N SER A 92 -0.55 -3.82 1.00
CA SER A 92 -0.82 -4.78 2.07
C SER A 92 -0.32 -6.20 1.77
N VAL A 93 0.26 -6.44 0.60
CA VAL A 93 0.76 -7.77 0.20
C VAL A 93 2.28 -7.76 0.01
N GLN A 94 2.86 -6.66 -0.48
CA GLN A 94 4.32 -6.55 -0.68
C GLN A 94 5.14 -6.64 0.60
N VAL A 95 4.51 -6.53 1.77
CA VAL A 95 5.16 -6.71 3.08
C VAL A 95 5.60 -8.15 3.34
N TYR A 96 5.00 -9.13 2.66
CA TYR A 96 5.26 -10.55 2.89
C TYR A 96 6.42 -11.07 2.04
N ARG A 97 7.36 -11.80 2.66
CA ARG A 97 8.47 -12.50 1.97
C ARG A 97 7.94 -13.60 1.07
N GLY A 98 8.55 -13.75 -0.10
CA GLY A 98 8.22 -14.83 -1.05
C GLY A 98 6.89 -14.66 -1.79
N LEU A 99 6.22 -13.51 -1.65
CA LEU A 99 5.05 -13.14 -2.43
C LEU A 99 5.42 -12.03 -3.42
N ASP A 100 6.19 -12.36 -4.46
CA ASP A 100 6.87 -11.38 -5.30
C ASP A 100 6.10 -11.07 -6.58
N ILE A 101 5.77 -12.11 -7.34
CA ILE A 101 5.10 -11.96 -8.65
C ILE A 101 3.63 -11.57 -8.46
N GLY A 102 2.89 -12.29 -7.62
CA GLY A 102 1.46 -12.02 -7.42
C GLY A 102 1.18 -10.68 -6.74
N SER A 103 2.12 -10.13 -5.99
CA SER A 103 2.04 -8.77 -5.44
C SER A 103 2.67 -7.70 -6.35
N ALA A 104 3.33 -8.11 -7.44
CA ALA A 104 4.13 -7.27 -8.34
C ALA A 104 5.11 -6.39 -7.56
N LYS A 105 5.94 -6.99 -6.74
CA LYS A 105 7.06 -6.32 -6.08
C LYS A 105 8.02 -5.72 -7.11
N PRO A 106 8.71 -4.63 -6.73
CA PRO A 106 9.84 -4.16 -7.52
C PRO A 106 10.89 -5.26 -7.66
N SER A 107 11.51 -5.34 -8.82
CA SER A 107 12.63 -6.25 -9.07
C SER A 107 13.85 -5.90 -8.21
N ALA A 108 14.76 -6.85 -8.01
CA ALA A 108 16.03 -6.60 -7.32
C ALA A 108 16.84 -5.48 -7.98
N ALA A 109 16.77 -5.35 -9.32
CA ALA A 109 17.40 -4.26 -10.05
C ALA A 109 16.79 -2.90 -9.69
N GLU A 110 15.45 -2.79 -9.63
CA GLU A 110 14.76 -1.56 -9.22
C GLU A 110 15.05 -1.20 -7.76
N MET A 111 15.06 -2.18 -6.86
CA MET A 111 15.40 -1.97 -5.45
C MET A 111 16.87 -1.57 -5.24
N SER A 112 17.76 -1.94 -6.16
CA SER A 112 19.17 -1.48 -6.13
C SER A 112 19.35 -0.04 -6.60
N LEU A 113 18.43 0.48 -7.44
CA LEU A 113 18.47 1.85 -7.93
C LEU A 113 17.96 2.87 -6.91
N VAL A 114 16.96 2.50 -6.13
CA VAL A 114 16.30 3.35 -5.13
C VAL A 114 15.99 2.51 -3.90
N PRO A 115 16.27 2.99 -2.68
CA PRO A 115 15.86 2.29 -1.47
C PRO A 115 14.33 2.15 -1.40
N HIS A 116 13.88 0.92 -1.09
CA HIS A 116 12.47 0.61 -0.87
C HIS A 116 12.27 0.11 0.56
N HIS A 117 11.24 0.62 1.20
CA HIS A 117 10.88 0.30 2.57
C HIS A 117 9.52 -0.37 2.64
N LEU A 118 9.30 -1.15 3.70
CA LEU A 118 8.09 -1.93 3.97
C LEU A 118 7.78 -2.98 2.88
N ILE A 119 8.84 -3.55 2.33
CA ILE A 119 8.81 -4.71 1.43
C ILE A 119 9.57 -5.84 2.13
N ASP A 120 9.08 -7.08 2.05
CA ASP A 120 9.72 -8.29 2.62
C ASP A 120 10.04 -8.20 4.13
N ILE A 121 9.18 -7.56 4.89
CA ILE A 121 9.39 -7.35 6.33
C ILE A 121 8.74 -8.43 7.21
N LEU A 122 7.81 -9.24 6.67
CA LEU A 122 7.04 -10.24 7.41
C LEU A 122 7.04 -11.60 6.75
N ASP A 123 6.83 -12.64 7.55
CA ASP A 123 6.52 -13.97 7.06
C ASP A 123 5.03 -14.10 6.73
N THR A 124 4.70 -15.03 5.82
CA THR A 124 3.32 -15.19 5.32
C THR A 124 2.33 -15.72 6.37
N THR A 125 2.81 -16.16 7.52
CA THR A 125 2.02 -16.58 8.67
C THR A 125 1.61 -15.43 9.59
N GLU A 126 2.22 -14.28 9.45
CA GLU A 126 1.98 -13.11 10.28
C GLU A 126 0.89 -12.21 9.69
N ASP A 127 0.25 -11.41 10.53
CA ASP A 127 -0.73 -10.40 10.09
C ASP A 127 -0.16 -8.99 10.16
N TYR A 128 -0.45 -8.19 9.13
CA TYR A 128 -0.06 -6.79 9.08
C TYR A 128 -1.28 -5.87 9.02
N SER A 129 -1.47 -5.11 10.07
CA SER A 129 -2.61 -4.21 10.23
C SER A 129 -2.34 -2.81 9.68
N ALA A 130 -3.42 -2.06 9.42
CA ALA A 130 -3.29 -0.63 9.07
C ALA A 130 -2.62 0.18 10.21
N GLY A 131 -2.79 -0.25 11.47
CA GLY A 131 -2.10 0.36 12.61
C GLY A 131 -0.61 0.07 12.63
N SER A 132 -0.19 -1.13 12.22
CA SER A 132 1.23 -1.49 12.06
C SER A 132 1.84 -0.67 10.94
N PHE A 133 1.17 -0.60 9.78
CA PHE A 133 1.60 0.26 8.68
C PHE A 133 1.77 1.73 9.11
N PHE A 134 0.79 2.28 9.84
CA PHE A 134 0.88 3.67 10.32
C PHE A 134 2.16 3.92 11.12
N ARG A 135 2.47 3.07 12.11
CA ARG A 135 3.67 3.22 12.94
C ARG A 135 4.96 3.10 12.12
N ASP A 136 5.03 2.04 11.31
CA ASP A 136 6.24 1.73 10.57
C ASP A 136 6.50 2.74 9.45
N ALA A 137 5.47 3.14 8.71
CA ALA A 137 5.59 4.14 7.65
C ALA A 137 5.98 5.53 8.19
N ARG A 138 5.44 5.93 9.35
CA ARG A 138 5.80 7.20 9.99
C ARG A 138 7.25 7.19 10.47
N ARG A 139 7.69 6.13 11.13
CA ARG A 139 9.10 5.96 11.55
C ARG A 139 10.02 6.00 10.33
N VAL A 140 9.73 5.24 9.29
CA VAL A 140 10.54 5.25 8.05
C VAL A 140 10.57 6.64 7.41
N THR A 141 9.46 7.38 7.45
CA THR A 141 9.41 8.76 6.92
C THR A 141 10.37 9.67 7.69
N GLU A 142 10.40 9.60 9.01
CA GLU A 142 11.34 10.35 9.86
C GLU A 142 12.79 9.95 9.52
N ASP A 143 13.10 8.67 9.46
CA ASP A 143 14.42 8.15 9.09
C ASP A 143 14.89 8.64 7.71
N VAL A 144 13.99 8.71 6.72
CA VAL A 144 14.29 9.21 5.36
C VAL A 144 14.58 10.70 5.38
N LEU A 145 13.76 11.48 6.09
CA LEU A 145 13.95 12.93 6.23
C LEU A 145 15.23 13.28 6.98
N ASP A 146 15.57 12.52 8.03
CA ASP A 146 16.82 12.72 8.81
C ASP A 146 18.06 12.48 7.97
N ARG A 147 17.99 11.60 6.96
CA ARG A 147 19.05 11.41 5.96
C ARG A 147 19.07 12.49 4.88
N GLY A 148 18.13 13.43 4.88
CA GLY A 148 17.99 14.47 3.85
C GLY A 148 17.43 13.96 2.53
N SER A 149 16.85 12.74 2.51
CA SER A 149 16.20 12.14 1.35
C SER A 149 14.71 12.54 1.28
N VAL A 150 14.08 12.36 0.11
CA VAL A 150 12.66 12.69 -0.10
C VAL A 150 11.81 11.45 0.12
N PRO A 151 10.89 11.42 1.11
CA PRO A 151 9.99 10.29 1.28
C PRO A 151 8.89 10.28 0.21
N ILE A 152 8.78 9.15 -0.50
CA ILE A 152 7.78 8.90 -1.55
C ILE A 152 6.95 7.70 -1.15
N VAL A 153 5.73 7.94 -0.68
CA VAL A 153 4.81 6.87 -0.27
C VAL A 153 4.01 6.42 -1.49
N ALA A 154 4.20 5.17 -1.91
CA ALA A 154 3.58 4.64 -3.12
C ALA A 154 2.70 3.42 -2.82
N GLY A 155 1.41 3.46 -3.19
CA GLY A 155 0.53 2.31 -3.00
C GLY A 155 -0.94 2.55 -3.33
N GLY A 156 -1.73 1.48 -3.22
CA GLY A 156 -3.15 1.49 -3.53
C GLY A 156 -4.07 1.15 -2.34
N THR A 157 -3.52 0.96 -1.14
CA THR A 157 -4.28 0.60 0.05
C THR A 157 -4.82 1.85 0.74
N GLY A 158 -6.04 2.25 0.38
CA GLY A 158 -6.62 3.54 0.78
C GLY A 158 -6.65 3.77 2.30
N LEU A 159 -6.96 2.73 3.10
CA LEU A 159 -6.96 2.86 4.57
C LEU A 159 -5.55 3.13 5.14
N TYR A 160 -4.52 2.50 4.57
CA TYR A 160 -3.13 2.74 4.95
C TYR A 160 -2.75 4.20 4.73
N LEU A 161 -3.00 4.71 3.53
CA LEU A 161 -2.69 6.09 3.15
C LEU A 161 -3.51 7.10 3.96
N ARG A 162 -4.79 6.82 4.21
CA ARG A 162 -5.63 7.70 5.04
C ARG A 162 -5.07 7.82 6.46
N TRP A 163 -4.78 6.69 7.13
CA TRP A 163 -4.22 6.73 8.48
C TRP A 163 -2.82 7.33 8.50
N TYR A 164 -2.01 7.05 7.48
CA TYR A 164 -0.68 7.65 7.35
C TYR A 164 -0.72 9.17 7.34
N MET A 165 -1.64 9.78 6.60
CA MET A 165 -1.76 11.23 6.46
C MET A 165 -2.48 11.90 7.62
N TYR A 166 -3.62 11.36 8.02
CA TYR A 166 -4.52 12.00 8.97
C TYR A 166 -4.42 11.47 10.41
N GLY A 167 -3.68 10.39 10.62
CA GLY A 167 -3.63 9.68 11.88
C GLY A 167 -4.61 8.50 11.95
N LYS A 168 -4.45 7.67 12.97
CA LYS A 168 -5.33 6.53 13.26
C LYS A 168 -6.21 6.82 14.47
N PRO A 169 -7.40 6.19 14.58
CA PRO A 169 -8.16 6.23 15.83
C PRO A 169 -7.36 5.57 16.95
N ASP A 170 -7.46 6.12 18.14
CA ASP A 170 -6.77 5.57 19.33
C ASP A 170 -7.58 4.45 19.98
N VAL A 171 -7.76 3.38 19.21
CA VAL A 171 -8.46 2.17 19.65
C VAL A 171 -7.46 1.26 20.35
N PRO A 172 -7.79 0.72 21.54
CA PRO A 172 -6.94 -0.24 22.23
C PRO A 172 -6.58 -1.46 21.38
N GLN A 173 -5.35 -1.91 21.49
CA GLN A 173 -4.89 -3.11 20.83
C GLN A 173 -5.45 -4.33 21.58
N SER A 174 -6.09 -5.25 20.86
CA SER A 174 -6.58 -6.50 21.45
C SER A 174 -5.40 -7.43 21.75
N SER A 175 -5.49 -8.15 22.87
CA SER A 175 -4.53 -9.21 23.18
C SER A 175 -4.72 -10.40 22.23
N MET A 176 -3.71 -11.25 22.10
CA MET A 176 -3.80 -12.51 21.32
C MET A 176 -4.92 -13.40 21.89
N ASP A 177 -5.05 -13.47 23.21
CA ASP A 177 -6.10 -14.26 23.86
C ASP A 177 -7.50 -13.74 23.50
N THR A 178 -7.72 -12.43 23.55
CA THR A 178 -8.98 -11.80 23.12
C THR A 178 -9.29 -12.09 21.65
N THR A 179 -8.31 -11.97 20.79
CA THR A 179 -8.47 -12.23 19.34
C THR A 179 -8.84 -13.69 19.09
N SER A 180 -8.15 -14.64 19.76
CA SER A 180 -8.43 -16.07 19.65
C SER A 180 -9.81 -16.43 20.21
N ALA A 181 -10.20 -15.87 21.33
CA ALA A 181 -11.50 -16.08 21.94
C ALA A 181 -12.65 -15.59 21.02
N VAL A 182 -12.52 -14.37 20.47
CA VAL A 182 -13.48 -13.82 19.52
C VAL A 182 -13.56 -14.63 18.23
N TYR A 183 -12.42 -15.09 17.73
CA TYR A 183 -12.39 -15.96 16.56
C TYR A 183 -13.17 -17.26 16.81
N SER A 184 -12.90 -17.93 17.93
CA SER A 184 -13.57 -19.17 18.30
C SER A 184 -15.07 -18.97 18.54
N GLU A 185 -15.46 -17.85 19.18
CA GLU A 185 -16.87 -17.50 19.43
C GLU A 185 -17.65 -17.30 18.11
N LEU A 186 -17.04 -16.66 17.12
CA LEU A 186 -17.69 -16.38 15.84
C LEU A 186 -17.57 -17.51 14.81
N LEU A 187 -16.66 -18.45 15.01
CA LEU A 187 -16.38 -19.53 14.07
C LEU A 187 -17.61 -20.42 13.84
N SER A 188 -18.32 -20.81 14.91
CA SER A 188 -19.52 -21.65 14.85
C SER A 188 -20.65 -21.00 14.02
N PHE A 189 -20.84 -19.70 14.17
CA PHE A 189 -21.80 -18.95 13.37
C PHE A 189 -21.39 -18.87 11.89
N ARG A 190 -20.08 -18.73 11.64
CA ARG A 190 -19.54 -18.66 10.28
C ARG A 190 -19.69 -20.00 9.55
N GLU A 191 -19.39 -21.11 10.21
CA GLU A 191 -19.51 -22.46 9.65
C GLU A 191 -20.96 -22.85 9.40
N SER A 192 -21.88 -22.46 10.29
CA SER A 192 -23.32 -22.71 10.14
C SER A 192 -24.04 -21.68 9.26
N GLY A 193 -23.35 -20.66 8.72
CA GLY A 193 -23.93 -19.62 7.90
C GLY A 193 -24.87 -18.65 8.63
N GLN A 194 -24.85 -18.62 9.96
CA GLN A 194 -25.75 -17.84 10.83
C GLN A 194 -25.23 -16.38 11.01
N TRP A 195 -25.12 -15.63 9.91
CA TRP A 195 -24.64 -14.26 9.93
C TRP A 195 -25.46 -13.33 10.82
N GLU A 196 -26.79 -13.41 10.71
CA GLU A 196 -27.69 -12.51 11.47
C GLU A 196 -27.58 -12.69 12.99
N GLU A 197 -27.41 -13.93 13.46
CA GLU A 197 -27.23 -14.22 14.88
C GLU A 197 -25.87 -13.72 15.40
N ALA A 198 -24.82 -13.88 14.60
CA ALA A 198 -23.50 -13.33 14.91
C ALA A 198 -23.54 -11.79 15.03
N VAL A 199 -24.23 -11.12 14.12
CA VAL A 199 -24.41 -9.66 14.17
C VAL A 199 -25.20 -9.23 15.40
N LYS A 200 -26.29 -9.94 15.75
CA LYS A 200 -27.07 -9.68 16.96
C LYS A 200 -26.24 -9.88 18.25
N LEU A 201 -25.34 -10.87 18.26
CA LEU A 201 -24.42 -11.09 19.37
C LEU A 201 -23.54 -9.86 19.58
N VAL A 202 -22.92 -9.32 18.53
CA VAL A 202 -22.05 -8.14 18.61
C VAL A 202 -22.86 -6.88 18.97
N ALA A 203 -24.06 -6.74 18.46
CA ALA A 203 -24.97 -5.65 18.82
C ALA A 203 -25.32 -5.66 20.32
N ARG A 204 -25.65 -6.84 20.88
CA ARG A 204 -25.90 -7.02 22.33
C ARG A 204 -24.66 -6.82 23.18
N ALA A 205 -23.49 -7.11 22.63
CA ALA A 205 -22.21 -6.86 23.33
C ALA A 205 -21.89 -5.35 23.46
N GLY A 206 -22.64 -4.46 22.80
CA GLY A 206 -22.53 -3.02 22.98
C GLY A 206 -22.33 -2.21 21.70
N ASP A 207 -22.40 -2.84 20.50
CA ASP A 207 -22.26 -2.11 19.24
C ASP A 207 -23.46 -2.29 18.31
N PRO A 208 -24.56 -1.50 18.49
CA PRO A 208 -25.74 -1.55 17.62
C PRO A 208 -25.41 -1.33 16.14
N LYS A 209 -24.34 -0.57 15.82
CA LYS A 209 -23.92 -0.34 14.43
C LYS A 209 -23.37 -1.60 13.75
N ALA A 210 -23.23 -2.72 14.45
CA ALA A 210 -22.95 -4.00 13.84
C ALA A 210 -24.05 -4.45 12.87
N LEU A 211 -25.31 -4.06 13.13
CA LEU A 211 -26.48 -4.35 12.31
C LEU A 211 -26.38 -3.75 10.90
N ASP A 212 -25.60 -2.67 10.74
CA ASP A 212 -25.40 -1.99 9.44
C ASP A 212 -24.33 -2.65 8.57
N LEU A 213 -23.67 -3.69 9.07
CA LEU A 213 -22.61 -4.37 8.32
C LEU A 213 -23.21 -5.17 7.15
N SER A 214 -22.51 -5.09 6.01
CA SER A 214 -22.82 -5.95 4.87
C SER A 214 -22.72 -7.42 5.25
N VAL A 215 -23.62 -8.24 4.73
CA VAL A 215 -23.68 -9.68 4.99
C VAL A 215 -22.31 -10.35 4.74
N ASN A 216 -21.95 -11.24 5.63
CA ASN A 216 -20.68 -11.99 5.61
C ASN A 216 -19.40 -11.13 5.74
N ASN A 217 -19.50 -9.93 6.30
CA ASN A 217 -18.32 -9.11 6.61
C ASN A 217 -17.69 -9.52 7.95
N TRP A 218 -17.32 -10.81 8.05
CA TRP A 218 -16.80 -11.43 9.28
C TRP A 218 -15.60 -10.68 9.87
N ASN A 219 -14.69 -10.17 9.03
CA ASN A 219 -13.51 -9.45 9.52
C ASN A 219 -13.88 -8.16 10.27
N ARG A 220 -14.86 -7.40 9.76
CA ARG A 220 -15.33 -6.21 10.48
C ARG A 220 -16.12 -6.57 11.73
N LEU A 221 -16.90 -7.64 11.66
CA LEU A 221 -17.68 -8.11 12.80
C LEU A 221 -16.75 -8.56 13.93
N SER A 222 -15.76 -9.43 13.63
CA SER A 222 -14.75 -9.88 14.60
C SER A 222 -14.02 -8.70 15.23
N ARG A 223 -13.53 -7.75 14.40
CA ARG A 223 -12.81 -6.59 14.92
C ARG A 223 -13.67 -5.72 15.84
N ARG A 224 -14.95 -5.55 15.57
CA ARG A 224 -15.87 -4.84 16.46
C ARG A 224 -15.99 -5.53 17.82
N LEU A 225 -16.17 -6.85 17.82
CA LEU A 225 -16.26 -7.64 19.04
C LEU A 225 -14.93 -7.63 19.83
N GLU A 226 -13.80 -7.74 19.16
CA GLU A 226 -12.46 -7.61 19.77
C GLU A 226 -12.30 -6.28 20.51
N ILE A 227 -12.69 -5.17 19.87
CA ILE A 227 -12.60 -3.84 20.47
C ILE A 227 -13.48 -3.78 21.74
N ILE A 228 -14.71 -4.25 21.65
CA ILE A 228 -15.63 -4.27 22.82
C ILE A 228 -15.05 -5.13 23.94
N ARG A 229 -14.57 -6.33 23.65
CA ARG A 229 -13.98 -7.24 24.65
C ARG A 229 -12.71 -6.68 25.29
N SER A 230 -11.92 -5.90 24.53
CA SER A 230 -10.67 -5.31 25.02
C SER A 230 -10.87 -4.03 25.82
N SER A 231 -11.91 -3.26 25.51
CA SER A 231 -12.08 -1.89 26.04
C SER A 231 -13.40 -1.62 26.75
N GLY A 232 -14.36 -2.53 26.65
CA GLY A 232 -15.73 -2.30 27.14
C GLY A 232 -16.55 -1.29 26.31
N SER A 233 -16.00 -0.77 25.21
CA SER A 233 -16.64 0.28 24.41
C SER A 233 -16.68 -0.08 22.93
N PRO A 234 -17.74 0.30 22.20
CA PRO A 234 -17.81 0.05 20.74
C PRO A 234 -16.81 0.89 19.97
N PRO A 235 -16.45 0.50 18.73
CA PRO A 235 -15.55 1.29 17.87
C PRO A 235 -15.98 2.75 17.68
N SER A 236 -17.29 3.02 17.73
CA SER A 236 -17.84 4.37 17.58
C SER A 236 -17.57 5.31 18.77
N ALA A 237 -17.11 4.79 19.89
CA ALA A 237 -16.70 5.60 21.06
C ALA A 237 -15.33 6.27 20.85
N TYR A 238 -14.54 5.80 19.89
CA TYR A 238 -13.22 6.32 19.61
C TYR A 238 -13.27 7.36 18.49
N ALA A 239 -12.82 8.58 18.81
CA ALA A 239 -12.78 9.67 17.85
C ALA A 239 -11.83 9.33 16.68
N LEU A 240 -12.28 9.63 15.48
CA LEU A 240 -11.41 9.64 14.30
C LEU A 240 -10.62 10.96 14.29
N PRO A 241 -9.32 10.93 14.00
CA PRO A 241 -8.50 12.16 13.93
C PRO A 241 -8.83 13.02 12.70
N TYR A 242 -9.82 12.63 11.91
CA TYR A 242 -10.29 13.30 10.70
C TYR A 242 -11.83 13.20 10.62
N ASN A 243 -12.45 14.18 9.97
CA ASN A 243 -13.91 14.15 9.76
C ASN A 243 -14.26 12.98 8.83
N SER A 244 -15.20 12.13 9.25
CA SER A 244 -15.71 11.06 8.41
C SER A 244 -16.58 11.64 7.30
N PHE A 245 -16.56 11.02 6.11
CA PHE A 245 -17.31 11.48 4.92
C PHE A 245 -18.82 11.63 5.13
N HIS A 246 -19.38 11.04 6.18
CA HIS A 246 -20.81 11.07 6.46
C HIS A 246 -21.34 12.43 6.96
N GLU A 247 -20.48 13.26 7.55
CA GLU A 247 -20.91 14.58 8.05
C GLU A 247 -21.03 15.64 6.94
N GLN A 248 -20.57 15.36 5.73
CA GLN A 248 -20.56 16.31 4.61
C GLN A 248 -21.74 16.16 3.63
N HIS A 249 -22.56 15.11 3.78
CA HIS A 249 -23.70 14.88 2.89
C HIS A 249 -25.02 15.48 3.38
N ASP A 250 -25.13 15.81 4.68
CA ASP A 250 -26.38 16.32 5.28
C ASP A 250 -26.36 17.82 5.57
N ALA A 251 -25.26 18.53 5.25
CA ALA A 251 -25.21 19.98 5.30
C ALA A 251 -25.58 20.54 3.93
N GLU A 252 -26.75 21.19 3.85
CA GLU A 252 -27.09 22.11 2.76
C GLU A 252 -25.92 23.08 2.54
N PRO A 253 -25.60 23.47 1.29
CA PRO A 253 -24.51 24.41 1.01
C PRO A 253 -24.88 25.80 1.54
N THR A 254 -24.64 26.05 2.80
CA THR A 254 -24.58 27.42 3.31
C THR A 254 -23.32 28.08 2.76
N GLU A 255 -23.51 29.20 2.09
CA GLU A 255 -22.51 30.04 1.36
C GLU A 255 -21.37 30.56 2.22
N ALA A 256 -20.70 29.84 3.04
CA ALA A 256 -19.59 30.35 3.86
C ALA A 256 -18.58 29.30 4.29
N THR A 257 -18.07 28.46 3.39
CA THR A 257 -16.80 27.75 3.65
C THR A 257 -15.99 27.55 2.37
N THR A 258 -15.56 28.67 1.82
CA THR A 258 -14.42 28.78 0.88
C THR A 258 -13.11 28.62 1.64
N ASP A 259 -12.85 27.51 2.33
CA ASP A 259 -11.54 27.28 2.91
C ASP A 259 -11.17 25.81 2.97
N GLY A 260 -10.79 25.24 1.80
CA GLY A 260 -9.97 24.04 1.73
C GLY A 260 -8.58 24.20 2.37
N LYS A 261 -8.27 25.36 2.93
CA LYS A 261 -7.01 25.67 3.63
C LYS A 261 -7.02 25.24 5.11
N CYS A 262 -8.17 24.98 5.73
CA CYS A 262 -8.22 24.79 7.18
C CYS A 262 -7.79 23.39 7.64
N GLU A 263 -7.96 22.32 6.82
CA GLU A 263 -7.56 20.96 7.20
C GLU A 263 -6.07 20.68 6.95
N ALA A 264 -5.50 21.19 5.87
CA ALA A 264 -4.08 21.04 5.55
C ALA A 264 -3.14 21.65 6.62
N SER A 265 -3.61 22.63 7.39
CA SER A 265 -2.81 23.26 8.45
C SER A 265 -2.56 22.36 9.67
N LYS A 266 -3.36 21.31 9.86
CA LYS A 266 -3.28 20.38 11.00
C LYS A 266 -2.40 19.15 10.73
N LEU A 267 -2.03 18.87 9.46
CA LEU A 267 -1.19 17.74 9.09
C LEU A 267 0.26 17.95 9.55
N ASP A 268 0.95 16.87 9.97
CA ASP A 268 2.33 16.95 10.48
C ASP A 268 3.33 17.28 9.36
N TYR A 269 3.09 16.76 8.15
CA TYR A 269 3.89 17.00 6.95
C TYR A 269 3.11 17.81 5.92
N ASP A 270 3.84 18.33 4.95
CA ASP A 270 3.28 18.94 3.74
C ASP A 270 3.09 17.85 2.68
N PHE A 271 1.93 17.21 2.67
CA PHE A 271 1.62 16.13 1.74
C PHE A 271 1.31 16.66 0.34
N PHE A 272 2.05 16.16 -0.65
CA PHE A 272 1.72 16.33 -2.06
C PHE A 272 1.19 15.01 -2.62
N CYS A 273 -0.12 14.93 -2.83
CA CYS A 273 -0.83 13.68 -3.12
C CYS A 273 -1.28 13.63 -4.58
N ILE A 274 -0.79 12.63 -5.31
CA ILE A 274 -1.16 12.33 -6.71
C ILE A 274 -1.96 11.03 -6.75
N PHE A 275 -3.05 11.03 -7.49
CA PHE A 275 -3.81 9.83 -7.84
C PHE A 275 -3.75 9.59 -9.34
N LEU A 276 -3.02 8.54 -9.74
CA LEU A 276 -2.95 8.10 -11.13
C LEU A 276 -4.24 7.39 -11.51
N ALA A 277 -4.86 7.83 -12.59
CA ALA A 277 -6.03 7.18 -13.16
C ALA A 277 -5.95 7.20 -14.69
N SER A 278 -6.64 6.28 -15.32
CA SER A 278 -6.78 6.21 -16.77
C SER A 278 -8.22 5.87 -17.15
N PRO A 279 -8.64 6.06 -18.39
CA PRO A 279 -9.94 5.61 -18.87
C PRO A 279 -10.19 4.14 -18.50
N ARG A 280 -11.40 3.84 -18.03
CA ARG A 280 -11.74 2.53 -17.41
C ARG A 280 -11.47 1.33 -18.30
N ILE A 281 -11.67 1.46 -19.61
CA ILE A 281 -11.44 0.36 -20.58
C ILE A 281 -9.93 0.08 -20.70
N GLU A 282 -9.11 1.11 -20.76
CA GLU A 282 -7.66 0.98 -20.82
C GLU A 282 -7.10 0.38 -19.53
N LEU A 283 -7.59 0.85 -18.38
CA LEU A 283 -7.23 0.28 -17.09
C LEU A 283 -7.58 -1.21 -17.01
N TYR A 284 -8.76 -1.61 -17.50
CA TYR A 284 -9.18 -2.99 -17.48
C TYR A 284 -8.33 -3.87 -18.40
N ARG A 285 -7.97 -3.38 -19.59
CA ARG A 285 -7.03 -4.06 -20.50
C ARG A 285 -5.65 -4.24 -19.86
N ALA A 286 -5.14 -3.22 -19.20
CA ALA A 286 -3.87 -3.29 -18.49
C ALA A 286 -3.90 -4.29 -17.31
N ILE A 287 -5.00 -4.33 -16.57
CA ILE A 287 -5.20 -5.29 -15.48
C ILE A 287 -5.26 -6.72 -16.02
N ASP A 288 -6.03 -6.94 -17.09
CA ASP A 288 -6.21 -8.28 -17.66
C ASP A 288 -4.88 -8.83 -18.20
N LEU A 289 -4.12 -8.01 -18.93
CA LEU A 289 -2.78 -8.39 -19.41
C LEU A 289 -1.83 -8.70 -18.26
N ARG A 290 -1.80 -7.86 -17.23
CA ARG A 290 -0.97 -8.08 -16.04
C ARG A 290 -1.31 -9.39 -15.32
N CYS A 291 -2.60 -9.78 -15.27
CA CYS A 291 -2.98 -11.08 -14.70
C CYS A 291 -2.42 -12.25 -15.51
N GLU A 292 -2.37 -12.12 -16.85
CA GLU A 292 -1.74 -13.12 -17.71
C GLU A 292 -0.22 -13.16 -17.48
N GLU A 293 0.46 -12.01 -17.46
CA GLU A 293 1.91 -11.90 -17.24
C GLU A 293 2.35 -12.56 -15.91
N MET A 294 1.55 -12.44 -14.84
CA MET A 294 1.82 -13.12 -13.56
C MET A 294 1.74 -14.65 -13.63
N LEU A 295 1.19 -15.19 -14.70
CA LEU A 295 0.99 -16.64 -14.90
C LEU A 295 1.89 -17.23 -16.00
N VAL A 296 2.57 -16.40 -16.79
CA VAL A 296 3.39 -16.87 -17.92
C VAL A 296 4.50 -17.80 -17.49
N ASP A 297 5.19 -17.44 -16.41
CA ASP A 297 6.31 -18.22 -15.92
C ASP A 297 5.86 -19.28 -14.92
N THR A 298 6.43 -20.48 -15.02
CA THR A 298 6.21 -21.56 -14.07
C THR A 298 6.71 -21.22 -12.66
N GLY A 299 7.59 -20.23 -12.52
CA GLY A 299 8.01 -19.62 -11.25
C GLY A 299 7.11 -18.47 -10.77
N GLY A 300 6.00 -18.19 -11.48
CA GLY A 300 5.11 -17.06 -11.19
C GLY A 300 4.11 -17.30 -10.07
N LEU A 301 2.97 -16.61 -10.14
CA LEU A 301 1.91 -16.63 -9.12
C LEU A 301 1.46 -18.05 -8.72
N LEU A 302 1.39 -19.00 -9.65
CA LEU A 302 0.99 -20.38 -9.33
C LEU A 302 2.02 -21.08 -8.46
N SER A 303 3.32 -20.84 -8.68
CA SER A 303 4.40 -21.41 -7.86
C SER A 303 4.36 -20.85 -6.43
N GLU A 304 4.19 -19.54 -6.29
CA GLU A 304 4.04 -18.88 -4.99
C GLU A 304 2.80 -19.41 -4.24
N ALA A 305 1.68 -19.59 -4.93
CA ALA A 305 0.45 -20.16 -4.36
C ALA A 305 0.62 -21.65 -3.98
N SER A 306 1.35 -22.44 -4.78
CA SER A 306 1.67 -23.82 -4.44
C SER A 306 2.54 -23.90 -3.18
N TRP A 307 3.56 -23.04 -3.09
CA TRP A 307 4.40 -22.95 -1.90
C TRP A 307 3.58 -22.60 -0.65
N LEU A 308 2.65 -21.64 -0.72
CA LEU A 308 1.76 -21.34 0.41
C LEU A 308 0.96 -22.55 0.87
N LEU A 309 0.41 -23.33 -0.07
CA LEU A 309 -0.29 -24.59 0.24
C LEU A 309 0.64 -25.63 0.86
N ASP A 310 1.88 -25.72 0.39
CA ASP A 310 2.86 -26.70 0.85
C ASP A 310 3.35 -26.43 2.27
N ILE A 311 3.37 -25.17 2.71
CA ILE A 311 3.65 -24.81 4.12
C ILE A 311 2.40 -24.87 5.01
N GLY A 312 1.29 -25.42 4.52
CA GLY A 312 0.07 -25.65 5.29
C GLY A 312 -0.89 -24.47 5.36
N LEU A 313 -0.66 -23.41 4.61
CA LEU A 313 -1.60 -22.30 4.52
C LEU A 313 -2.73 -22.62 3.53
N HIS A 314 -3.94 -22.26 3.90
CA HIS A 314 -5.12 -22.42 3.05
C HIS A 314 -5.73 -21.06 2.68
N PRO A 315 -6.56 -20.99 1.59
CA PRO A 315 -7.28 -19.78 1.25
C PRO A 315 -8.07 -19.23 2.44
N HIS A 316 -8.10 -17.92 2.62
CA HIS A 316 -8.83 -17.17 3.66
C HIS A 316 -8.27 -17.21 5.09
N ILE A 317 -7.16 -17.88 5.38
CA ILE A 317 -6.62 -17.98 6.74
C ILE A 317 -6.18 -16.60 7.25
N ASN A 318 -5.36 -15.89 6.48
CA ASN A 318 -4.78 -14.60 6.88
C ASN A 318 -4.76 -13.58 5.72
N SER A 319 -4.11 -12.45 5.92
CA SER A 319 -4.05 -11.38 4.93
C SER A 319 -3.31 -11.79 3.65
N ALA A 320 -2.24 -12.59 3.75
CA ALA A 320 -1.47 -13.10 2.62
C ALA A 320 -2.34 -14.01 1.73
N THR A 321 -3.02 -15.00 2.33
CA THR A 321 -3.84 -15.99 1.60
C THR A 321 -5.18 -15.45 1.12
N ARG A 322 -5.61 -14.27 1.63
CA ARG A 322 -6.79 -13.55 1.12
C ARG A 322 -6.47 -12.58 -0.02
N ALA A 323 -5.19 -12.34 -0.27
CA ALA A 323 -4.76 -11.42 -1.32
C ALA A 323 -5.27 -11.86 -2.70
N ILE A 324 -5.66 -10.88 -3.52
CA ILE A 324 -6.15 -11.13 -4.87
C ILE A 324 -5.01 -11.70 -5.72
N GLY A 325 -5.31 -12.68 -6.51
CA GLY A 325 -4.35 -13.52 -7.21
C GLY A 325 -4.04 -14.77 -6.40
N TYR A 326 -3.43 -14.66 -5.23
CA TYR A 326 -3.08 -15.80 -4.36
C TYR A 326 -4.27 -16.64 -3.97
N LYS A 327 -5.35 -15.99 -3.48
CA LYS A 327 -6.59 -16.71 -3.15
C LYS A 327 -7.11 -17.54 -4.32
N GLN A 328 -7.23 -16.94 -5.50
CA GLN A 328 -7.76 -17.62 -6.67
C GLN A 328 -6.82 -18.74 -7.15
N ALA A 329 -5.51 -18.50 -7.12
CA ALA A 329 -4.51 -19.49 -7.49
C ALA A 329 -4.51 -20.68 -6.53
N MET A 330 -4.56 -20.44 -5.21
CA MET A 330 -4.66 -21.50 -4.20
C MET A 330 -5.94 -22.32 -4.36
N GLU A 331 -7.10 -21.69 -4.55
CA GLU A 331 -8.37 -22.37 -4.81
C GLU A 331 -8.30 -23.25 -6.06
N TYR A 332 -7.69 -22.75 -7.13
CA TYR A 332 -7.50 -23.50 -8.37
C TYR A 332 -6.53 -24.68 -8.20
N LEU A 333 -5.39 -24.48 -7.53
CA LEU A 333 -4.43 -25.55 -7.27
C LEU A 333 -4.96 -26.64 -6.34
N LEU A 334 -5.78 -26.28 -5.34
CA LEU A 334 -6.48 -27.26 -4.50
C LEU A 334 -7.43 -28.14 -5.33
N TYR A 335 -8.18 -27.52 -6.24
CA TYR A 335 -9.01 -28.26 -7.18
C TYR A 335 -8.16 -29.22 -8.05
N CYS A 336 -7.03 -28.76 -8.60
CA CYS A 336 -6.13 -29.62 -9.37
C CYS A 336 -5.58 -30.79 -8.53
N ARG A 337 -5.19 -30.56 -7.27
CA ARG A 337 -4.71 -31.60 -6.35
C ARG A 337 -5.79 -32.66 -6.08
N GLN A 338 -7.04 -32.26 -5.88
CA GLN A 338 -8.18 -33.17 -5.71
C GLN A 338 -8.43 -34.03 -6.95
N ASN A 339 -8.09 -33.53 -8.13
CA ASN A 339 -8.20 -34.21 -9.42
C ASN A 339 -6.89 -34.93 -9.85
N GLY A 340 -6.03 -35.32 -8.91
CA GLY A 340 -4.79 -36.02 -9.20
C GLY A 340 -3.75 -35.24 -9.99
N GLY A 341 -3.77 -33.92 -9.89
CA GLY A 341 -2.88 -33.01 -10.61
C GLY A 341 -3.29 -32.74 -12.06
N GLU A 342 -4.50 -33.12 -12.45
CA GLU A 342 -5.01 -32.88 -13.81
C GLU A 342 -5.86 -31.59 -13.86
N SER A 343 -5.74 -30.88 -14.97
CA SER A 343 -6.59 -29.74 -15.33
C SER A 343 -6.64 -29.59 -16.86
N THR A 344 -7.72 -29.01 -17.32
CA THR A 344 -7.98 -28.74 -18.74
C THR A 344 -7.67 -27.26 -19.07
N PRO A 345 -7.42 -26.92 -20.36
CA PRO A 345 -7.30 -25.52 -20.80
C PRO A 345 -8.51 -24.67 -20.39
N GLN A 346 -9.71 -25.24 -20.48
CA GLN A 346 -10.93 -24.54 -20.12
C GLN A 346 -11.00 -24.17 -18.62
N GLU A 347 -10.60 -25.09 -17.72
CA GLU A 347 -10.57 -24.84 -16.28
C GLU A 347 -9.52 -23.80 -15.91
N PHE A 348 -8.35 -23.84 -16.55
CA PHE A 348 -7.32 -22.81 -16.41
C PHE A 348 -7.83 -21.42 -16.87
N LEU A 349 -8.48 -21.35 -18.03
CA LEU A 349 -9.05 -20.10 -18.54
C LEU A 349 -10.20 -19.58 -17.65
N GLN A 350 -10.99 -20.45 -17.03
CA GLN A 350 -11.99 -20.05 -16.03
C GLN A 350 -11.34 -19.48 -14.78
N PHE A 351 -10.26 -20.08 -14.28
CA PHE A 351 -9.46 -19.51 -13.19
C PHE A 351 -8.89 -18.13 -13.57
N LEU A 352 -8.27 -17.99 -14.74
CA LEU A 352 -7.76 -16.71 -15.23
C LEU A 352 -8.86 -15.65 -15.31
N ALA A 353 -10.01 -15.96 -15.89
CA ALA A 353 -11.15 -15.05 -15.99
C ALA A 353 -11.65 -14.59 -14.60
N LYS A 354 -11.69 -15.50 -13.61
CA LYS A 354 -12.02 -15.18 -12.22
C LYS A 354 -10.99 -14.25 -11.59
N PHE A 355 -9.71 -14.47 -11.82
CA PHE A 355 -8.62 -13.63 -11.35
C PHE A 355 -8.70 -12.22 -11.95
N GLN A 356 -8.82 -12.11 -13.28
CA GLN A 356 -8.99 -10.84 -14.01
C GLN A 356 -10.20 -10.05 -13.49
N SER A 357 -11.37 -10.69 -13.39
CA SER A 357 -12.60 -10.03 -12.94
C SER A 357 -12.50 -9.53 -11.49
N THR A 358 -11.87 -10.31 -10.61
CA THR A 358 -11.62 -9.93 -9.21
C THR A 358 -10.68 -8.73 -9.12
N SER A 359 -9.63 -8.71 -9.94
CA SER A 359 -8.66 -7.60 -10.02
C SER A 359 -9.30 -6.31 -10.55
N ARG A 360 -10.15 -6.39 -11.58
CA ARG A 360 -10.94 -5.24 -12.07
C ARG A 360 -11.92 -4.71 -11.02
N ASN A 361 -12.57 -5.60 -10.27
CA ASN A 361 -13.45 -5.22 -9.18
C ASN A 361 -12.70 -4.56 -8.04
N PHE A 362 -11.47 -4.97 -7.78
CA PHE A 362 -10.59 -4.30 -6.82
C PHE A 362 -10.24 -2.88 -7.27
N ALA A 363 -9.80 -2.71 -8.52
CA ALA A 363 -9.53 -1.39 -9.09
C ALA A 363 -10.76 -0.47 -9.02
N LYS A 364 -11.97 -1.00 -9.28
CA LYS A 364 -13.21 -0.24 -9.10
C LYS A 364 -13.42 0.23 -7.67
N ARG A 365 -13.14 -0.62 -6.67
CA ARG A 365 -13.23 -0.23 -5.25
C ARG A 365 -12.21 0.84 -4.89
N GLN A 366 -10.98 0.75 -5.40
CA GLN A 366 -9.95 1.78 -5.21
C GLN A 366 -10.41 3.12 -5.79
N LEU A 367 -10.89 3.16 -7.02
CA LEU A 367 -11.43 4.38 -7.65
C LEU A 367 -12.58 4.99 -6.83
N THR A 368 -13.50 4.15 -6.33
CA THR A 368 -14.61 4.60 -5.47
C THR A 368 -14.11 5.18 -4.14
N TRP A 369 -13.10 4.56 -3.53
CA TRP A 369 -12.49 5.06 -2.29
C TRP A 369 -11.86 6.42 -2.51
N PHE A 370 -10.91 6.52 -3.46
CA PHE A 370 -10.11 7.72 -3.68
C PHE A 370 -10.89 8.89 -4.28
N ARG A 371 -12.03 8.65 -4.93
CA ARG A 371 -12.92 9.72 -5.36
C ARG A 371 -13.34 10.64 -4.20
N ASN A 372 -13.53 10.06 -3.03
CA ASN A 372 -13.97 10.77 -1.85
C ASN A 372 -12.80 11.44 -1.07
N GLU A 373 -11.56 11.18 -1.46
CA GLU A 373 -10.37 11.78 -0.87
C GLU A 373 -10.00 13.08 -1.58
N ARG A 374 -10.37 14.21 -1.01
CA ARG A 374 -10.18 15.54 -1.65
C ARG A 374 -8.71 15.94 -1.79
N ILE A 375 -7.82 15.44 -0.92
CA ILE A 375 -6.40 15.78 -0.89
C ILE A 375 -5.66 15.37 -2.18
N TYR A 376 -6.18 14.38 -2.91
CA TYR A 376 -5.53 13.88 -4.11
C TYR A 376 -5.84 14.72 -5.35
N GLN A 377 -4.77 15.04 -6.07
CA GLN A 377 -4.84 15.57 -7.43
C GLN A 377 -4.84 14.41 -8.41
N TRP A 378 -5.80 14.40 -9.32
CA TRP A 378 -6.00 13.32 -10.27
C TRP A 378 -5.23 13.59 -11.56
N VAL A 379 -4.33 12.66 -11.92
CA VAL A 379 -3.46 12.75 -13.08
C VAL A 379 -3.78 11.60 -14.04
N ASP A 380 -3.87 11.93 -15.32
CA ASP A 380 -4.14 10.97 -16.39
C ASP A 380 -2.90 10.11 -16.70
N ALA A 381 -2.96 8.85 -16.31
CA ALA A 381 -1.91 7.87 -16.53
C ALA A 381 -1.79 7.42 -18.01
N SER A 382 -2.72 7.80 -18.88
CA SER A 382 -2.64 7.56 -20.33
C SER A 382 -1.79 8.60 -21.07
N GLN A 383 -1.50 9.73 -20.42
CA GLN A 383 -0.64 10.76 -20.95
C GLN A 383 0.84 10.31 -21.03
N PRO A 384 1.66 10.95 -21.87
CA PRO A 384 3.09 10.66 -21.91
C PRO A 384 3.73 10.71 -20.52
N PHE A 385 4.57 9.74 -20.23
CA PHE A 385 5.13 9.51 -18.90
C PHE A 385 6.01 10.69 -18.42
N GLU A 386 6.84 11.22 -19.30
CA GLU A 386 7.82 12.26 -18.98
C GLU A 386 7.19 13.57 -18.45
N PRO A 387 6.16 14.14 -19.08
CA PRO A 387 5.45 15.31 -18.52
C PRO A 387 4.89 15.10 -17.12
N VAL A 388 4.39 13.90 -16.81
CA VAL A 388 3.87 13.59 -15.47
C VAL A 388 5.00 13.60 -14.43
N VAL A 389 6.13 12.98 -14.73
CA VAL A 389 7.31 12.98 -13.86
C VAL A 389 7.82 14.41 -13.65
N GLN A 390 7.96 15.17 -14.74
CA GLN A 390 8.44 16.55 -14.68
C GLN A 390 7.52 17.44 -13.83
N PHE A 391 6.21 17.31 -13.97
CA PHE A 391 5.23 18.02 -13.16
C PHE A 391 5.47 17.75 -11.66
N ILE A 392 5.61 16.49 -11.25
CA ILE A 392 5.82 16.14 -9.83
C ILE A 392 7.14 16.70 -9.31
N CYS A 393 8.21 16.61 -10.08
CA CYS A 393 9.52 17.16 -9.72
C CYS A 393 9.46 18.70 -9.58
N ASN A 394 8.80 19.39 -10.49
CA ASN A 394 8.64 20.83 -10.43
C ASN A 394 7.88 21.27 -9.19
N VAL A 395 6.77 20.60 -8.85
CA VAL A 395 5.98 20.88 -7.63
C VAL A 395 6.79 20.66 -6.35
N TYR A 396 7.67 19.69 -6.33
CA TYR A 396 8.54 19.47 -5.16
C TYR A 396 9.49 20.65 -4.94
N HIS A 397 10.06 21.22 -6.00
CA HIS A 397 10.95 22.38 -5.92
C HIS A 397 10.21 23.69 -5.73
N ASP A 398 9.07 23.84 -6.41
CA ASP A 398 8.20 25.03 -6.34
C ASP A 398 6.78 24.65 -5.90
N ARG A 399 6.48 24.92 -4.62
CA ARG A 399 5.18 24.59 -4.02
C ARG A 399 4.02 25.41 -4.56
N ASP A 400 4.28 26.53 -5.19
CA ASP A 400 3.24 27.37 -5.79
C ASP A 400 2.74 26.80 -7.13
N ALA A 401 3.53 25.90 -7.76
CA ALA A 401 3.20 25.22 -9.01
C ALA A 401 2.35 23.94 -8.84
N ARG A 402 1.57 23.81 -7.75
CA ARG A 402 0.83 22.57 -7.42
C ARG A 402 -0.38 22.26 -8.29
N ALA A 403 -0.90 23.21 -9.04
CA ALA A 403 -2.05 22.95 -9.91
C ALA A 403 -1.67 21.99 -11.03
N VAL A 404 -2.44 20.90 -11.18
CA VAL A 404 -2.23 19.97 -12.29
C VAL A 404 -2.51 20.69 -13.60
N PRO A 405 -1.57 20.67 -14.57
CA PRO A 405 -1.83 21.21 -15.89
C PRO A 405 -3.05 20.52 -16.55
N GLU A 406 -3.89 21.29 -17.23
CA GLU A 406 -5.11 20.76 -17.88
C GLU A 406 -4.81 19.58 -18.82
N SER A 407 -3.65 19.59 -19.47
CA SER A 407 -3.19 18.48 -20.34
C SER A 407 -2.88 17.19 -19.60
N LEU A 408 -2.66 17.23 -18.28
CA LEU A 408 -2.35 16.07 -17.45
C LEU A 408 -3.50 15.72 -16.51
N GLU A 409 -4.54 16.56 -16.43
CA GLU A 409 -5.63 16.36 -15.47
C GLU A 409 -6.58 15.25 -15.91
N MET A 410 -6.87 14.33 -14.98
CA MET A 410 -7.93 13.36 -15.13
C MET A 410 -9.19 13.82 -14.40
N LYS A 411 -10.26 14.11 -15.14
CA LYS A 411 -11.55 14.47 -14.54
C LYS A 411 -12.10 13.27 -13.78
N ARG A 412 -12.41 13.45 -12.50
CA ARG A 412 -12.90 12.38 -11.60
C ARG A 412 -14.16 11.71 -12.15
N GLU A 413 -15.06 12.48 -12.75
CA GLU A 413 -16.30 12.00 -13.35
C GLU A 413 -16.03 11.02 -14.51
N SER A 414 -15.04 11.29 -15.35
CA SER A 414 -14.68 10.46 -16.50
C SER A 414 -14.27 9.04 -16.13
N CYS A 415 -13.70 8.87 -14.93
CA CYS A 415 -13.32 7.54 -14.43
C CYS A 415 -14.50 6.72 -13.88
N ILE A 416 -15.65 7.35 -13.65
CA ILE A 416 -16.74 6.78 -12.85
C ILE A 416 -17.95 6.47 -13.67
N HIS A 417 -18.23 7.26 -14.72
CA HIS A 417 -19.39 7.04 -15.55
C HIS A 417 -19.41 5.62 -16.14
N LYS A 418 -20.53 4.92 -15.92
CA LYS A 418 -20.80 3.63 -16.55
C LYS A 418 -21.17 3.91 -18.01
N THR A 419 -20.18 3.96 -18.88
CA THR A 419 -20.43 3.95 -20.31
C THR A 419 -21.04 2.61 -20.71
N GLN A 420 -21.79 2.58 -21.81
CA GLN A 420 -22.32 1.33 -22.37
C GLN A 420 -21.22 0.30 -22.59
N ASP A 421 -20.04 0.75 -23.03
CA ASP A 421 -18.85 -0.07 -23.27
C ASP A 421 -18.35 -0.83 -22.03
N LEU A 422 -18.50 -0.25 -20.83
CA LEU A 422 -18.12 -0.95 -19.58
C LEU A 422 -19.07 -2.10 -19.25
N LYS A 423 -20.36 -2.03 -19.66
CA LYS A 423 -21.31 -3.11 -19.46
C LYS A 423 -21.06 -4.29 -20.39
N THR A 424 -20.53 -3.99 -21.57
CA THR A 424 -20.22 -4.98 -22.62
C THR A 424 -18.78 -5.46 -22.59
N TYR A 425 -17.93 -4.88 -21.71
CA TYR A 425 -16.52 -5.25 -21.64
C TYR A 425 -16.35 -6.76 -21.40
N ARG A 426 -15.53 -7.39 -22.23
CA ARG A 426 -15.07 -8.77 -22.09
C ARG A 426 -13.54 -8.76 -22.14
N SER A 427 -12.92 -9.58 -21.29
CA SER A 427 -11.46 -9.81 -21.39
C SER A 427 -11.11 -10.41 -22.74
N VAL A 428 -10.06 -9.91 -23.33
CA VAL A 428 -9.43 -10.51 -24.51
C VAL A 428 -8.02 -10.88 -24.12
N ASN A 429 -7.77 -12.17 -23.94
CA ASN A 429 -6.47 -12.68 -23.57
C ASN A 429 -5.47 -12.44 -24.73
N ARG A 430 -4.25 -12.06 -24.39
CA ARG A 430 -3.16 -11.78 -25.35
C ARG A 430 -2.06 -12.83 -25.29
N VAL A 431 -1.90 -13.47 -24.16
CA VAL A 431 -0.91 -14.52 -23.92
C VAL A 431 -1.58 -15.89 -24.03
N PHE A 432 -2.68 -16.10 -23.33
CA PHE A 432 -3.43 -17.35 -23.32
C PHE A 432 -4.58 -17.30 -24.36
N CYS A 433 -4.21 -17.19 -25.65
CA CYS A 433 -5.18 -17.00 -26.75
C CYS A 433 -5.88 -18.28 -27.22
N GLY A 434 -5.38 -19.47 -26.85
CA GLY A 434 -5.92 -20.75 -27.26
C GLY A 434 -5.39 -21.90 -26.40
N ASP A 435 -5.88 -23.10 -26.61
CA ASP A 435 -5.57 -24.27 -25.78
C ASP A 435 -4.08 -24.60 -25.74
N ASP A 436 -3.39 -24.47 -26.87
CA ASP A 436 -1.95 -24.74 -26.97
C ASP A 436 -1.11 -23.76 -26.12
N SER A 437 -1.58 -22.53 -25.94
CA SER A 437 -0.89 -21.51 -25.14
C SER A 437 -0.89 -21.82 -23.64
N CYS A 438 -1.79 -22.71 -23.18
CA CYS A 438 -1.88 -23.17 -21.79
C CYS A 438 -1.03 -24.39 -21.48
N SER A 439 -0.50 -25.09 -22.51
CA SER A 439 0.12 -26.42 -22.40
C SER A 439 1.25 -26.46 -21.37
N HIS A 440 2.15 -25.49 -21.36
CA HIS A 440 3.29 -25.44 -20.45
C HIS A 440 2.87 -25.27 -18.99
N ILE A 441 1.79 -24.50 -18.70
CA ILE A 441 1.24 -24.36 -17.35
C ILE A 441 0.55 -25.66 -16.91
N LEU A 442 -0.23 -26.29 -17.80
CA LEU A 442 -0.90 -27.55 -17.50
C LEU A 442 0.10 -28.67 -17.25
N ASP A 443 1.21 -28.71 -18.00
CA ASP A 443 2.30 -29.64 -17.77
C ASP A 443 3.03 -29.39 -16.43
N TRP A 444 3.21 -28.12 -16.05
CA TRP A 444 3.75 -27.77 -14.76
C TRP A 444 2.79 -28.24 -13.64
N ILE A 445 1.49 -27.98 -13.75
CA ILE A 445 0.47 -28.44 -12.78
C ILE A 445 0.53 -29.96 -12.65
N ARG A 446 0.51 -30.70 -13.77
CA ARG A 446 0.56 -32.17 -13.79
C ARG A 446 1.79 -32.71 -13.06
N ARG A 447 2.94 -32.03 -13.20
CA ARG A 447 4.20 -32.48 -12.55
C ARG A 447 4.28 -32.14 -11.08
N THR A 448 3.67 -31.02 -10.65
CA THR A 448 3.89 -30.46 -9.30
C THR A 448 2.70 -30.64 -8.36
N GLN A 449 1.49 -30.86 -8.86
CA GLN A 449 0.28 -30.92 -8.04
C GLN A 449 -0.26 -32.35 -7.85
N ARG A 450 0.42 -33.38 -8.32
CA ARG A 450 0.14 -34.80 -8.01
C ARG A 450 0.63 -35.14 -6.61
N LYS A 451 -0.02 -34.63 -5.58
CA LYS A 451 0.34 -34.90 -4.18
C LYS A 451 -0.77 -35.65 -3.46
#